data_ed5697088a3d774366f300c9dae12be4
#
_entry.id   ed5697088a3d774366f300c9dae12be4
#
_cell.length_a   1.000
_cell.length_b   1.000
_cell.length_c   1.000
_cell.angle_alpha   90.00
_cell.angle_beta   90.00
_cell.angle_gamma   90.00
#
_symmetry.space_group_name_H-M   'P 1'
#
loop_
_entity.id
_entity.type
_entity.pdbx_description
1 polymer ?
#
loop_
_entity_poly.entity_id
_entity_poly.type
_entity_poly.pdbx_seq_one_letter_code
_entity_poly.pdbx_strand_id
1 'polypeptide(L)'
;FEGYPNLWGGGVAHSVLILSLVIAFGIMLGKIKVAGISLGVTWILFVGIVFGHFNLNLDEHLLHFLKEFGLILFVYSVGLQVGPGFFSAFKKGGFTLNLLAMMVVFLGVTITIILHFITGVPITTMVGILSGAVTNTPGLGAAQQANSDLNGIDAPEIALGYAVAYPLGVVGCILSLLALKYILRINTKTEEADAERGLGHLQELTVRPISLEIRNEAVEGKTIKEIKPLVNRDFVISRIRHCDGDRQTELVNSTTVFHIHDEILVIANPIDVEAITVFFGKQVNVEWDFQNKQLISRKILITKPELNGKTLAQLKIRNNFGASITRVNRSGVDLVATPNLQLQMGDRVKIVGSELAVAHAEKILGNSMKRLNHPNLIPIFLGIALGCILGSTPFLFPGIPQPVKLGLAGGPLIVSILISRFGPHYKLITYTTISANLMVREIGISLFLACVGLGAGKGFIETIINEGGYVWIAYGAIITLLPLLIVGIIGRYVYKLNYYTLIGVLSGATTNPPALAYSNDLTSCDAPAVGYATVYPLTMFLRVLTAQILILALA
;
A
#
# COMPACT_ATOMS: atom_id res chain seq x y z
N PHE A 1 30.78 39.12 -2.43
CA PHE A 1 30.61 37.63 -2.63
C PHE A 1 31.86 36.95 -3.22
N GLU A 2 32.94 37.68 -3.43
CA GLU A 2 34.20 37.14 -3.96
C GLU A 2 34.91 36.11 -3.06
N GLY A 3 34.46 35.91 -1.82
CA GLY A 3 35.01 34.93 -0.87
C GLY A 3 34.47 33.51 -0.91
N TYR A 4 33.43 33.21 -1.75
CA TYR A 4 32.80 31.89 -1.83
C TYR A 4 32.58 31.42 -3.28
N PRO A 5 33.65 31.28 -4.08
CA PRO A 5 33.52 30.92 -5.50
C PRO A 5 32.86 29.53 -5.69
N ASN A 6 33.04 28.61 -4.74
CA ASN A 6 32.43 27.28 -4.81
C ASN A 6 30.93 27.28 -4.46
N LEU A 7 30.39 28.32 -3.83
CA LEU A 7 28.97 28.41 -3.49
C LEU A 7 28.13 28.94 -4.65
N TRP A 8 28.71 29.84 -5.45
CA TRP A 8 28.02 30.51 -6.58
C TRP A 8 28.61 30.13 -7.95
N GLY A 9 29.76 29.45 -7.97
CA GLY A 9 30.52 29.12 -9.18
C GLY A 9 30.37 27.74 -9.76
N GLY A 10 29.35 26.92 -9.34
CA GLY A 10 29.04 25.65 -10.02
C GLY A 10 29.66 24.37 -9.40
N GLY A 11 30.14 24.40 -8.17
CA GLY A 11 30.67 23.21 -7.49
C GLY A 11 29.58 22.37 -6.76
N VAL A 12 30.03 21.29 -6.09
CA VAL A 12 29.14 20.41 -5.30
C VAL A 12 28.36 21.18 -4.23
N ALA A 13 29.01 22.18 -3.57
CA ALA A 13 28.35 23.02 -2.57
C ALA A 13 27.19 23.82 -3.16
N HIS A 14 27.37 24.39 -4.36
CA HIS A 14 26.32 25.08 -5.11
C HIS A 14 25.16 24.12 -5.42
N SER A 15 25.47 22.96 -5.94
CA SER A 15 24.44 21.94 -6.28
C SER A 15 23.64 21.51 -5.07
N VAL A 16 24.30 21.27 -3.92
CA VAL A 16 23.63 20.91 -2.66
C VAL A 16 22.75 22.05 -2.14
N LEU A 17 23.23 23.31 -2.25
CA LEU A 17 22.44 24.47 -1.86
C LEU A 17 21.16 24.60 -2.68
N ILE A 18 21.28 24.59 -4.02
CA ILE A 18 20.11 24.68 -4.92
C ILE A 18 19.12 23.55 -4.64
N LEU A 19 19.60 22.30 -4.58
CA LEU A 19 18.77 21.14 -4.31
C LEU A 19 18.03 21.27 -2.96
N SER A 20 18.75 21.70 -1.91
CA SER A 20 18.17 21.88 -0.57
C SER A 20 17.09 22.97 -0.55
N LEU A 21 17.32 24.09 -1.26
CA LEU A 21 16.34 25.18 -1.38
C LEU A 21 15.09 24.72 -2.15
N VAL A 22 15.26 24.03 -3.27
CA VAL A 22 14.15 23.50 -4.08
C VAL A 22 13.29 22.55 -3.23
N ILE A 23 13.92 21.62 -2.51
CA ILE A 23 13.21 20.68 -1.65
C ILE A 23 12.52 21.40 -0.49
N ALA A 24 13.22 22.32 0.21
CA ALA A 24 12.67 23.03 1.35
C ALA A 24 11.46 23.89 0.95
N PHE A 25 11.58 24.71 -0.09
CA PHE A 25 10.47 25.53 -0.58
C PHE A 25 9.32 24.66 -1.12
N GLY A 26 9.63 23.58 -1.83
CA GLY A 26 8.62 22.65 -2.31
C GLY A 26 7.81 22.02 -1.18
N ILE A 27 8.46 21.57 -0.10
CA ILE A 27 7.79 21.03 1.07
C ILE A 27 6.98 22.12 1.79
N MET A 28 7.49 23.34 1.90
CA MET A 28 6.77 24.46 2.51
C MET A 28 5.48 24.78 1.73
N LEU A 29 5.56 24.89 0.41
CA LEU A 29 4.40 25.11 -0.44
C LEU A 29 3.44 23.90 -0.41
N GLY A 30 3.99 22.70 -0.30
CA GLY A 30 3.20 21.46 -0.16
C GLY A 30 2.30 21.41 1.07
N LYS A 31 2.54 22.23 2.09
CA LYS A 31 1.66 22.36 3.26
C LYS A 31 0.46 23.27 3.01
N ILE A 32 0.47 24.06 1.96
CA ILE A 32 -0.63 24.96 1.61
C ILE A 32 -1.80 24.13 1.07
N LYS A 33 -2.96 24.31 1.66
CA LYS A 33 -4.21 23.70 1.21
C LYS A 33 -5.06 24.76 0.50
N VAL A 34 -5.41 24.49 -0.75
CA VAL A 34 -6.36 25.30 -1.51
C VAL A 34 -7.68 24.55 -1.58
N ALA A 35 -8.76 25.12 -1.05
CA ALA A 35 -10.06 24.45 -0.93
C ALA A 35 -10.00 23.07 -0.24
N GLY A 36 -9.09 22.92 0.75
CA GLY A 36 -8.91 21.66 1.48
C GLY A 36 -7.97 20.66 0.80
N ILE A 37 -7.55 20.88 -0.45
CA ILE A 37 -6.70 20.00 -1.26
C ILE A 37 -5.25 20.51 -1.22
N SER A 38 -4.30 19.60 -1.00
CA SER A 38 -2.86 19.88 -1.09
C SER A 38 -2.22 19.04 -2.20
N LEU A 39 -1.33 19.62 -2.96
CA LEU A 39 -0.49 18.91 -3.94
C LEU A 39 0.70 18.19 -3.27
N GLY A 40 0.90 18.40 -1.96
CA GLY A 40 1.93 17.71 -1.18
C GLY A 40 3.34 17.90 -1.74
N VAL A 41 4.11 16.81 -1.75
CA VAL A 41 5.52 16.80 -2.21
C VAL A 41 5.70 17.14 -3.69
N THR A 42 4.64 17.11 -4.50
CA THR A 42 4.72 17.48 -5.92
C THR A 42 5.07 18.95 -6.14
N TRP A 43 4.85 19.82 -5.15
CA TRP A 43 5.33 21.18 -5.20
C TRP A 43 6.85 21.29 -5.39
N ILE A 44 7.62 20.28 -4.99
CA ILE A 44 9.07 20.22 -5.22
C ILE A 44 9.38 20.29 -6.72
N LEU A 45 8.60 19.56 -7.54
CA LEU A 45 8.74 19.59 -9.00
C LEU A 45 8.52 21.01 -9.54
N PHE A 46 7.45 21.70 -9.12
CA PHE A 46 7.14 23.04 -9.60
C PHE A 46 8.19 24.06 -9.17
N VAL A 47 8.67 23.99 -7.92
CA VAL A 47 9.78 24.85 -7.46
C VAL A 47 11.04 24.56 -8.27
N GLY A 48 11.34 23.26 -8.54
CA GLY A 48 12.44 22.87 -9.41
C GLY A 48 12.33 23.45 -10.82
N ILE A 49 11.13 23.43 -11.44
CA ILE A 49 10.88 24.05 -12.74
C ILE A 49 11.18 25.56 -12.71
N VAL A 50 10.73 26.26 -11.67
CA VAL A 50 11.00 27.71 -11.51
C VAL A 50 12.49 27.96 -11.40
N PHE A 51 13.22 27.22 -10.57
CA PHE A 51 14.66 27.37 -10.41
C PHE A 51 15.41 27.04 -11.71
N GLY A 52 15.03 25.96 -12.40
CA GLY A 52 15.60 25.57 -13.69
C GLY A 52 15.36 26.63 -14.78
N HIS A 53 14.18 27.28 -14.79
CA HIS A 53 13.87 28.40 -15.70
C HIS A 53 14.81 29.59 -15.50
N PHE A 54 15.20 29.88 -14.25
CA PHE A 54 16.18 30.93 -13.93
C PHE A 54 17.64 30.47 -14.10
N ASN A 55 17.90 29.34 -14.75
CA ASN A 55 19.23 28.76 -14.95
C ASN A 55 19.99 28.42 -13.65
N LEU A 56 19.29 28.22 -12.54
CA LEU A 56 19.86 27.72 -11.30
C LEU A 56 19.99 26.19 -11.38
N ASN A 57 20.95 25.73 -12.16
CA ASN A 57 21.09 24.29 -12.48
C ASN A 57 22.18 23.63 -11.64
N LEU A 58 22.05 22.32 -11.46
CA LEU A 58 23.11 21.47 -10.94
C LEU A 58 24.09 21.07 -12.05
N ASP A 59 25.26 20.57 -11.64
CA ASP A 59 26.11 19.80 -12.55
C ASP A 59 25.31 18.65 -13.18
N GLU A 60 25.45 18.44 -14.48
CA GLU A 60 24.63 17.49 -15.24
C GLU A 60 24.80 16.04 -14.79
N HIS A 61 26.04 15.63 -14.48
CA HIS A 61 26.32 14.28 -13.97
C HIS A 61 25.74 14.07 -12.57
N LEU A 62 25.82 15.10 -11.72
CA LEU A 62 25.27 15.06 -10.38
C LEU A 62 23.74 15.04 -10.42
N LEU A 63 23.12 15.82 -11.30
CA LEU A 63 21.67 15.87 -11.50
C LEU A 63 21.16 14.49 -11.94
N HIS A 64 21.82 13.86 -12.93
CA HIS A 64 21.45 12.53 -13.42
C HIS A 64 21.58 11.48 -12.32
N PHE A 65 22.70 11.44 -11.62
CA PHE A 65 22.92 10.49 -10.53
C PHE A 65 21.89 10.64 -9.41
N LEU A 66 21.62 11.86 -8.96
CA LEU A 66 20.66 12.13 -7.88
C LEU A 66 19.21 11.82 -8.31
N LYS A 67 18.86 12.07 -9.58
CA LYS A 67 17.58 11.69 -10.17
C LYS A 67 17.36 10.18 -10.09
N GLU A 68 18.32 9.40 -10.59
CA GLU A 68 18.22 7.94 -10.60
C GLU A 68 18.27 7.34 -9.20
N PHE A 69 19.20 7.78 -8.37
CA PHE A 69 19.32 7.29 -6.99
C PHE A 69 18.07 7.62 -6.16
N GLY A 70 17.52 8.82 -6.31
CA GLY A 70 16.26 9.23 -5.70
C GLY A 70 15.09 8.35 -6.14
N LEU A 71 15.01 8.05 -7.45
CA LEU A 71 14.01 7.16 -8.00
C LEU A 71 14.10 5.74 -7.40
N ILE A 72 15.31 5.18 -7.34
CA ILE A 72 15.56 3.84 -6.78
C ILE A 72 15.11 3.78 -5.32
N LEU A 73 15.54 4.73 -4.48
CA LEU A 73 15.16 4.79 -3.07
C LEU A 73 13.63 4.89 -2.91
N PHE A 74 13.00 5.75 -3.70
CA PHE A 74 11.57 5.97 -3.67
C PHE A 74 10.80 4.70 -4.04
N VAL A 75 11.10 4.12 -5.20
CA VAL A 75 10.39 2.95 -5.73
C VAL A 75 10.63 1.71 -4.87
N TYR A 76 11.84 1.51 -4.38
CA TYR A 76 12.17 0.42 -3.46
C TYR A 76 11.37 0.51 -2.16
N SER A 77 11.30 1.70 -1.56
CA SER A 77 10.52 1.93 -0.34
C SER A 77 9.02 1.71 -0.56
N VAL A 78 8.48 2.13 -1.71
CA VAL A 78 7.10 1.85 -2.11
C VAL A 78 6.86 0.35 -2.22
N GLY A 79 7.74 -0.40 -2.88
CA GLY A 79 7.61 -1.86 -3.03
C GLY A 79 7.67 -2.60 -1.69
N LEU A 80 8.51 -2.17 -0.75
CA LEU A 80 8.52 -2.73 0.62
C LEU A 80 7.18 -2.50 1.35
N GLN A 81 6.57 -1.34 1.18
CA GLN A 81 5.28 -1.00 1.79
C GLN A 81 4.13 -1.82 1.18
N VAL A 82 4.14 -1.97 -0.13
CA VAL A 82 3.08 -2.61 -0.92
C VAL A 82 3.15 -4.15 -0.86
N GLY A 83 4.37 -4.71 -0.74
CA GLY A 83 4.63 -6.15 -0.87
C GLY A 83 3.78 -7.08 -0.01
N PRO A 84 3.56 -6.81 1.30
CA PRO A 84 2.72 -7.68 2.13
C PRO A 84 1.27 -7.77 1.65
N GLY A 85 0.72 -6.65 1.14
CA GLY A 85 -0.65 -6.55 0.62
C GLY A 85 -0.82 -7.07 -0.80
N PHE A 86 0.23 -7.05 -1.63
CA PHE A 86 0.17 -7.35 -3.07
C PHE A 86 -0.48 -8.72 -3.36
N PHE A 87 0.01 -9.77 -2.72
CA PHE A 87 -0.53 -11.13 -2.93
C PHE A 87 -1.86 -11.38 -2.22
N SER A 88 -2.15 -10.67 -1.12
CA SER A 88 -3.42 -10.80 -0.41
C SER A 88 -4.58 -10.14 -1.17
N ALA A 89 -4.29 -9.14 -1.98
CA ALA A 89 -5.25 -8.44 -2.82
C ALA A 89 -5.95 -9.35 -3.86
N PHE A 90 -5.35 -10.50 -4.20
CA PHE A 90 -5.94 -11.50 -5.11
C PHE A 90 -6.82 -12.55 -4.43
N LYS A 91 -6.96 -12.53 -3.09
CA LYS A 91 -7.85 -13.45 -2.38
C LYS A 91 -9.33 -13.09 -2.58
N LYS A 92 -10.24 -14.03 -2.25
CA LYS A 92 -11.69 -13.83 -2.36
C LYS A 92 -12.13 -12.49 -1.73
N GLY A 93 -12.93 -11.72 -2.45
CA GLY A 93 -13.39 -10.36 -2.06
C GLY A 93 -12.58 -9.22 -2.69
N GLY A 94 -11.25 -9.34 -2.81
CA GLY A 94 -10.41 -8.33 -3.46
C GLY A 94 -10.37 -8.42 -4.98
N PHE A 95 -10.71 -9.58 -5.57
CA PHE A 95 -10.60 -9.79 -7.02
C PHE A 95 -11.45 -8.81 -7.84
N THR A 96 -12.72 -8.62 -7.47
CA THR A 96 -13.62 -7.68 -8.17
C THR A 96 -13.12 -6.25 -8.10
N LEU A 97 -12.63 -5.82 -6.92
CA LEU A 97 -12.09 -4.47 -6.74
C LEU A 97 -10.84 -4.26 -7.59
N ASN A 98 -9.95 -5.24 -7.63
CA ASN A 98 -8.74 -5.21 -8.45
C ASN A 98 -9.06 -5.26 -9.96
N LEU A 99 -10.09 -6.01 -10.37
CA LEU A 99 -10.55 -6.02 -11.75
C LEU A 99 -11.02 -4.62 -12.19
N LEU A 100 -11.83 -3.94 -11.37
CA LEU A 100 -12.26 -2.56 -11.65
C LEU A 100 -11.07 -1.60 -11.71
N ALA A 101 -10.11 -1.74 -10.81
CA ALA A 101 -8.91 -0.92 -10.82
C ALA A 101 -8.05 -1.17 -12.08
N MET A 102 -7.91 -2.42 -12.53
CA MET A 102 -7.27 -2.74 -13.82
C MET A 102 -8.01 -2.11 -14.98
N MET A 103 -9.36 -2.11 -14.98
CA MET A 103 -10.15 -1.44 -16.02
C MET A 103 -9.83 0.06 -16.08
N VAL A 104 -9.70 0.75 -14.93
CA VAL A 104 -9.28 2.18 -14.92
C VAL A 104 -7.90 2.35 -15.53
N VAL A 105 -6.94 1.48 -15.19
CA VAL A 105 -5.56 1.57 -15.71
C VAL A 105 -5.57 1.38 -17.24
N PHE A 106 -6.13 0.27 -17.72
CA PHE A 106 -6.11 -0.06 -19.15
C PHE A 106 -6.95 0.90 -20.00
N LEU A 107 -8.08 1.39 -19.48
CA LEU A 107 -8.87 2.39 -20.17
C LEU A 107 -8.10 3.72 -20.28
N GLY A 108 -7.41 4.14 -19.22
CA GLY A 108 -6.53 5.30 -19.25
C GLY A 108 -5.40 5.16 -20.29
N VAL A 109 -4.74 4.00 -20.34
CA VAL A 109 -3.72 3.68 -21.35
C VAL A 109 -4.31 3.72 -22.76
N THR A 110 -5.47 3.09 -22.97
CA THR A 110 -6.14 3.07 -24.29
C THR A 110 -6.49 4.49 -24.76
N ILE A 111 -7.03 5.33 -23.86
CA ILE A 111 -7.34 6.72 -24.19
C ILE A 111 -6.06 7.49 -24.53
N THR A 112 -4.97 7.27 -23.81
CA THR A 112 -3.67 7.90 -24.09
C THR A 112 -3.15 7.53 -25.48
N ILE A 113 -3.23 6.26 -25.86
CA ILE A 113 -2.85 5.78 -27.21
C ILE A 113 -3.74 6.41 -28.28
N ILE A 114 -5.05 6.43 -28.06
CA ILE A 114 -6.01 7.05 -29.00
C ILE A 114 -5.70 8.54 -29.17
N LEU A 115 -5.46 9.26 -28.08
CA LEU A 115 -5.10 10.68 -28.14
C LEU A 115 -3.79 10.90 -28.88
N HIS A 116 -2.77 10.06 -28.64
CA HIS A 116 -1.50 10.11 -29.38
C HIS A 116 -1.73 10.06 -30.89
N PHE A 117 -2.49 9.07 -31.38
CA PHE A 117 -2.73 8.90 -32.81
C PHE A 117 -3.64 9.98 -33.41
N ILE A 118 -4.61 10.50 -32.67
CA ILE A 118 -5.54 11.54 -33.18
C ILE A 118 -4.85 12.91 -33.23
N THR A 119 -4.06 13.23 -32.19
CA THR A 119 -3.52 14.59 -32.02
C THR A 119 -2.10 14.76 -32.58
N GLY A 120 -1.37 13.64 -32.81
CA GLY A 120 0.01 13.66 -33.26
C GLY A 120 1.01 14.11 -32.16
N VAL A 121 0.57 14.29 -30.92
CA VAL A 121 1.47 14.62 -29.80
C VAL A 121 2.41 13.43 -29.54
N PRO A 122 3.73 13.66 -29.40
CA PRO A 122 4.69 12.57 -29.16
C PRO A 122 4.28 11.67 -27.98
N ILE A 123 4.54 10.37 -28.10
CA ILE A 123 4.16 9.42 -27.05
C ILE A 123 4.90 9.69 -25.72
N THR A 124 6.13 10.21 -25.76
CA THR A 124 6.88 10.66 -24.60
C THR A 124 6.08 11.70 -23.81
N THR A 125 5.60 12.74 -24.46
CA THR A 125 4.73 13.76 -23.86
C THR A 125 3.42 13.15 -23.34
N MET A 126 2.77 12.28 -24.15
CA MET A 126 1.51 11.64 -23.76
C MET A 126 1.65 10.74 -22.53
N VAL A 127 2.75 10.01 -22.38
CA VAL A 127 3.02 9.20 -21.17
C VAL A 127 3.29 10.09 -19.95
N GLY A 128 3.92 11.25 -20.16
CA GLY A 128 4.01 12.28 -19.14
C GLY A 128 2.64 12.76 -18.69
N ILE A 129 1.77 13.15 -19.62
CA ILE A 129 0.38 13.57 -19.37
C ILE A 129 -0.41 12.46 -18.65
N LEU A 130 -0.31 11.19 -19.11
CA LEU A 130 -0.93 10.05 -18.44
C LEU A 130 -0.49 9.94 -17.00
N SER A 131 0.82 9.96 -16.75
CA SER A 131 1.38 9.82 -15.40
C SER A 131 0.94 10.96 -14.46
N GLY A 132 0.85 12.19 -14.99
CA GLY A 132 0.31 13.35 -14.28
C GLY A 132 -1.18 13.23 -14.00
N ALA A 133 -1.97 12.91 -15.02
CA ALA A 133 -3.43 12.75 -14.95
C ALA A 133 -3.88 11.72 -13.90
N VAL A 134 -3.06 10.68 -13.67
CA VAL A 134 -3.34 9.64 -12.67
C VAL A 134 -2.46 9.77 -11.41
N THR A 135 -1.78 10.89 -11.25
CA THR A 135 -0.95 11.25 -10.10
C THR A 135 0.12 10.20 -9.74
N ASN A 136 0.65 9.49 -10.77
CA ASN A 136 1.60 8.39 -10.58
C ASN A 136 3.06 8.80 -10.84
N THR A 137 3.74 9.26 -9.80
CA THR A 137 5.16 9.66 -9.86
C THR A 137 6.11 8.49 -10.18
N PRO A 138 5.93 7.25 -9.68
CA PRO A 138 6.75 6.12 -10.11
C PRO A 138 6.63 5.83 -11.61
N GLY A 139 5.46 6.01 -12.20
CA GLY A 139 5.25 5.87 -13.64
C GLY A 139 6.01 6.92 -14.45
N LEU A 140 6.05 8.17 -13.95
CA LEU A 140 6.90 9.22 -14.54
C LEU A 140 8.36 8.79 -14.59
N GLY A 141 8.91 8.34 -13.45
CA GLY A 141 10.30 7.88 -13.38
C GLY A 141 10.59 6.69 -14.28
N ALA A 142 9.65 5.74 -14.34
CA ALA A 142 9.75 4.57 -15.21
C ALA A 142 9.75 4.94 -16.70
N ALA A 143 8.92 5.92 -17.10
CA ALA A 143 8.88 6.41 -18.48
C ALA A 143 10.19 7.14 -18.86
N GLN A 144 10.69 8.01 -17.98
CA GLN A 144 11.96 8.71 -18.22
C GLN A 144 13.12 7.74 -18.34
N GLN A 145 13.20 6.75 -17.45
CA GLN A 145 14.24 5.74 -17.50
C GLN A 145 14.16 4.90 -18.78
N ALA A 146 12.94 4.45 -19.16
CA ALA A 146 12.75 3.68 -20.39
C ALA A 146 13.18 4.47 -21.63
N ASN A 147 12.88 5.77 -21.69
CA ASN A 147 13.31 6.63 -22.77
C ASN A 147 14.83 6.83 -22.80
N SER A 148 15.44 7.06 -21.65
CA SER A 148 16.90 7.20 -21.53
C SER A 148 17.63 5.89 -21.94
N ASP A 149 17.09 4.73 -21.55
CA ASP A 149 17.64 3.42 -21.92
C ASP A 149 17.48 3.13 -23.44
N LEU A 150 16.40 3.63 -24.07
CA LEU A 150 16.10 3.39 -25.49
C LEU A 150 16.89 4.35 -26.39
N ASN A 151 16.85 5.64 -26.07
CA ASN A 151 17.31 6.72 -26.96
C ASN A 151 18.68 7.31 -26.54
N GLY A 152 19.18 6.96 -25.34
CA GLY A 152 20.44 7.49 -24.80
C GLY A 152 20.39 8.97 -24.39
N ILE A 153 19.19 9.59 -24.43
CA ILE A 153 18.97 10.99 -24.09
C ILE A 153 17.77 11.14 -23.15
N ASP A 154 17.83 12.16 -22.29
CA ASP A 154 16.68 12.54 -21.46
C ASP A 154 15.58 13.18 -22.32
N ALA A 155 14.32 12.92 -21.98
CA ALA A 155 13.13 13.51 -22.59
C ALA A 155 12.44 14.43 -21.57
N PRO A 156 12.80 15.74 -21.52
CA PRO A 156 12.21 16.70 -20.59
C PRO A 156 10.68 16.85 -20.78
N GLU A 157 10.19 16.62 -21.99
CA GLU A 157 8.76 16.69 -22.34
C GLU A 157 7.90 15.69 -21.56
N ILE A 158 8.47 14.56 -21.09
CA ILE A 158 7.77 13.63 -20.18
C ILE A 158 7.45 14.33 -18.86
N ALA A 159 8.44 15.06 -18.30
CA ALA A 159 8.25 15.80 -17.06
C ALA A 159 7.31 16.99 -17.22
N LEU A 160 7.38 17.68 -18.38
CA LEU A 160 6.51 18.80 -18.71
C LEU A 160 5.05 18.34 -18.81
N GLY A 161 4.79 17.26 -19.54
CA GLY A 161 3.46 16.64 -19.63
C GLY A 161 2.91 16.26 -18.26
N TYR A 162 3.74 15.66 -17.41
CA TYR A 162 3.37 15.33 -16.03
C TYR A 162 3.01 16.58 -15.22
N ALA A 163 3.87 17.61 -15.24
CA ALA A 163 3.67 18.83 -14.46
C ALA A 163 2.37 19.55 -14.85
N VAL A 164 2.10 19.64 -16.14
CA VAL A 164 0.89 20.30 -16.68
C VAL A 164 -0.38 19.53 -16.29
N ALA A 165 -0.38 18.19 -16.36
CA ALA A 165 -1.56 17.36 -16.12
C ALA A 165 -1.82 17.08 -14.63
N TYR A 166 -0.79 17.10 -13.78
CA TYR A 166 -0.88 16.65 -12.38
C TYR A 166 -1.89 17.43 -11.52
N PRO A 167 -1.94 18.78 -11.52
CA PRO A 167 -2.90 19.52 -10.69
C PRO A 167 -4.34 19.13 -11.01
N LEU A 168 -4.64 19.00 -12.32
CA LEU A 168 -5.96 18.59 -12.76
C LEU A 168 -6.22 17.10 -12.48
N GLY A 169 -5.20 16.24 -12.51
CA GLY A 169 -5.29 14.85 -12.08
C GLY A 169 -5.78 14.72 -10.64
N VAL A 170 -5.25 15.55 -9.72
CA VAL A 170 -5.70 15.58 -8.31
C VAL A 170 -7.14 16.08 -8.20
N VAL A 171 -7.41 17.26 -8.74
CA VAL A 171 -8.74 17.90 -8.65
C VAL A 171 -9.77 17.11 -9.45
N GLY A 172 -9.43 16.67 -10.66
CA GLY A 172 -10.30 15.91 -11.55
C GLY A 172 -10.73 14.56 -10.97
N CYS A 173 -9.84 13.88 -10.24
CA CYS A 173 -10.23 12.67 -9.51
C CYS A 173 -11.34 12.99 -8.49
N ILE A 174 -11.17 14.01 -7.64
CA ILE A 174 -12.17 14.42 -6.64
C ILE A 174 -13.48 14.85 -7.32
N LEU A 175 -13.38 15.61 -8.41
CA LEU A 175 -14.56 16.01 -9.19
C LEU A 175 -15.29 14.81 -9.80
N SER A 176 -14.55 13.77 -10.25
CA SER A 176 -15.15 12.52 -10.73
C SER A 176 -15.95 11.81 -9.65
N LEU A 177 -15.39 11.74 -8.41
CA LEU A 177 -16.09 11.13 -7.27
C LEU A 177 -17.36 11.91 -6.92
N LEU A 178 -17.29 13.25 -6.93
CA LEU A 178 -18.46 14.12 -6.77
C LEU A 178 -19.48 13.92 -7.89
N ALA A 179 -19.04 13.94 -9.14
CA ALA A 179 -19.94 13.73 -10.29
C ALA A 179 -20.66 12.39 -10.19
N LEU A 180 -19.97 11.31 -9.82
CA LEU A 180 -20.59 10.01 -9.59
C LEU A 180 -21.66 10.06 -8.50
N LYS A 181 -21.47 10.81 -7.41
CA LYS A 181 -22.48 10.99 -6.37
C LYS A 181 -23.79 11.55 -6.94
N TYR A 182 -23.69 12.58 -7.78
CA TYR A 182 -24.86 13.22 -8.39
C TYR A 182 -25.47 12.39 -9.54
N ILE A 183 -24.65 11.83 -10.43
CA ILE A 183 -25.09 10.99 -11.55
C ILE A 183 -25.83 9.75 -11.03
N LEU A 184 -25.30 9.10 -10.01
CA LEU A 184 -25.88 7.89 -9.43
C LEU A 184 -26.97 8.18 -8.39
N ARG A 185 -27.26 9.46 -8.13
CA ARG A 185 -28.27 9.91 -7.15
C ARG A 185 -28.11 9.26 -5.78
N ILE A 186 -26.88 9.25 -5.28
CA ILE A 186 -26.50 8.57 -4.03
C ILE A 186 -27.12 9.24 -2.82
N ASN A 187 -27.88 8.48 -2.04
CA ASN A 187 -28.33 8.89 -0.70
C ASN A 187 -27.25 8.49 0.33
N THR A 188 -26.51 9.47 0.85
CA THR A 188 -25.39 9.25 1.76
C THR A 188 -25.76 8.51 3.05
N LYS A 189 -26.98 8.74 3.60
CA LYS A 189 -27.43 8.11 4.84
C LYS A 189 -27.69 6.61 4.68
N THR A 190 -28.31 6.21 3.57
CA THR A 190 -28.57 4.80 3.28
C THR A 190 -27.28 4.08 2.90
N GLU A 191 -26.40 4.71 2.11
CA GLU A 191 -25.11 4.14 1.73
C GLU A 191 -24.18 3.95 2.93
N GLU A 192 -24.19 4.85 3.93
CA GLU A 192 -23.39 4.71 5.13
C GLU A 192 -23.87 3.52 5.98
N ALA A 193 -25.18 3.39 6.18
CA ALA A 193 -25.77 2.25 6.86
C ALA A 193 -25.49 0.92 6.13
N ASP A 194 -25.53 0.93 4.79
CA ASP A 194 -25.20 -0.24 3.97
C ASP A 194 -23.70 -0.49 3.93
N ALA A 195 -22.85 0.55 4.00
CA ALA A 195 -21.42 0.40 4.15
C ALA A 195 -21.05 -0.25 5.47
N GLU A 196 -21.65 0.17 6.56
CA GLU A 196 -21.47 -0.44 7.89
C GLU A 196 -21.92 -1.91 7.90
N ARG A 197 -23.04 -2.23 7.22
CA ARG A 197 -23.51 -3.60 7.03
C ARG A 197 -22.61 -4.39 6.05
N GLY A 198 -22.23 -3.77 4.94
CA GLY A 198 -21.37 -4.35 3.90
C GLY A 198 -19.89 -4.44 4.30
N LEU A 199 -19.43 -3.58 5.21
CA LEU A 199 -18.13 -3.74 5.90
C LEU A 199 -18.10 -5.04 6.71
N GLY A 200 -19.27 -5.55 7.14
CA GLY A 200 -19.38 -6.93 7.60
C GLY A 200 -18.81 -7.92 6.57
N HIS A 201 -18.96 -7.70 5.28
CA HIS A 201 -18.41 -8.54 4.20
C HIS A 201 -16.98 -8.16 3.76
N LEU A 202 -16.53 -6.90 3.90
CA LEU A 202 -15.16 -6.47 3.57
C LEU A 202 -14.23 -6.44 4.80
N GLN A 203 -14.77 -6.25 6.00
CA GLN A 203 -14.14 -6.61 7.28
C GLN A 203 -13.93 -8.14 7.41
N GLU A 204 -14.32 -8.91 6.41
CA GLU A 204 -13.95 -10.31 6.22
C GLU A 204 -12.45 -10.57 6.19
N LEU A 205 -11.61 -9.52 6.22
CA LEU A 205 -10.17 -9.64 6.41
C LEU A 205 -9.74 -9.44 7.87
N THR A 206 -10.60 -8.90 8.76
CA THR A 206 -10.28 -8.72 10.17
C THR A 206 -10.87 -9.85 11.01
N VAL A 207 -9.99 -10.57 11.66
CA VAL A 207 -10.34 -11.66 12.57
C VAL A 207 -11.21 -11.13 13.71
N ARG A 208 -12.41 -11.71 13.90
CA ARG A 208 -13.35 -11.30 14.94
C ARG A 208 -13.62 -12.41 15.97
N PRO A 209 -13.90 -12.05 17.22
CA PRO A 209 -14.38 -13.00 18.23
C PRO A 209 -15.86 -13.30 18.02
N ILE A 210 -16.25 -14.56 18.15
CA ILE A 210 -17.64 -15.01 18.21
C ILE A 210 -17.81 -15.93 19.41
N SER A 211 -18.96 -15.84 20.08
CA SER A 211 -19.32 -16.71 21.18
C SER A 211 -20.30 -17.76 20.66
N LEU A 212 -19.99 -19.04 20.91
CA LEU A 212 -20.79 -20.18 20.46
C LEU A 212 -21.12 -21.08 21.64
N GLU A 213 -22.33 -21.61 21.67
CA GLU A 213 -22.75 -22.73 22.52
C GLU A 213 -22.58 -24.00 21.72
N ILE A 214 -21.88 -24.98 22.29
CA ILE A 214 -21.67 -26.29 21.67
C ILE A 214 -22.96 -27.10 21.70
N ARG A 215 -23.46 -27.54 20.54
CA ARG A 215 -24.66 -28.36 20.37
C ARG A 215 -24.40 -29.61 19.54
N ASN A 216 -23.23 -29.74 18.95
CA ASN A 216 -22.90 -30.86 18.07
C ASN A 216 -22.33 -32.00 18.89
N GLU A 217 -23.02 -33.14 18.89
CA GLU A 217 -22.58 -34.36 19.56
C GLU A 217 -21.22 -34.87 19.07
N ALA A 218 -20.83 -34.54 17.85
CA ALA A 218 -19.50 -34.87 17.31
C ALA A 218 -18.35 -34.21 18.06
N VAL A 219 -18.59 -33.20 18.90
CA VAL A 219 -17.62 -32.45 19.71
C VAL A 219 -17.50 -33.03 21.12
N GLU A 220 -18.53 -33.76 21.59
CA GLU A 220 -18.60 -34.28 22.95
C GLU A 220 -17.39 -35.15 23.30
N GLY A 221 -16.76 -34.85 24.44
CA GLY A 221 -15.61 -35.59 24.98
C GLY A 221 -14.32 -35.44 24.18
N LYS A 222 -14.26 -34.58 23.15
CA LYS A 222 -13.09 -34.42 22.30
C LYS A 222 -12.24 -33.20 22.68
N THR A 223 -10.95 -33.30 22.36
CA THR A 223 -10.00 -32.21 22.50
C THR A 223 -9.92 -31.37 21.22
N ILE A 224 -9.34 -30.13 21.33
CA ILE A 224 -9.14 -29.25 20.16
C ILE A 224 -8.31 -29.91 19.04
N LYS A 225 -7.40 -30.84 19.38
CA LYS A 225 -6.58 -31.55 18.41
C LYS A 225 -7.42 -32.47 17.53
N GLU A 226 -8.45 -33.08 18.12
CA GLU A 226 -9.35 -34.02 17.44
C GLU A 226 -10.44 -33.29 16.65
N ILE A 227 -10.86 -32.11 17.13
CA ILE A 227 -11.90 -31.31 16.49
C ILE A 227 -11.35 -30.57 15.27
N LYS A 228 -10.13 -30.01 15.36
CA LYS A 228 -9.57 -29.13 14.32
C LYS A 228 -9.50 -29.76 12.91
N PRO A 229 -9.11 -31.02 12.73
CA PRO A 229 -9.15 -31.69 11.43
C PRO A 229 -10.56 -31.84 10.85
N LEU A 230 -11.59 -31.97 11.70
CA LEU A 230 -12.97 -32.15 11.27
C LEU A 230 -13.57 -30.88 10.68
N VAL A 231 -13.19 -29.73 11.21
CA VAL A 231 -13.69 -28.40 10.76
C VAL A 231 -12.99 -27.93 9.47
N ASN A 232 -11.73 -28.30 9.25
CA ASN A 232 -10.89 -27.91 8.11
C ASN A 232 -10.95 -26.39 7.81
N ARG A 233 -10.93 -25.57 8.87
CA ARG A 233 -10.93 -24.10 8.81
C ARG A 233 -9.91 -23.51 9.78
N ASP A 234 -9.53 -22.26 9.56
CA ASP A 234 -8.61 -21.54 10.43
C ASP A 234 -9.36 -20.81 11.53
N PHE A 235 -9.25 -21.31 12.76
CA PHE A 235 -9.81 -20.68 13.96
C PHE A 235 -8.95 -20.96 15.19
N VAL A 236 -9.16 -20.14 16.23
CA VAL A 236 -8.57 -20.32 17.56
C VAL A 236 -9.67 -20.23 18.61
N ILE A 237 -9.85 -21.26 19.43
CA ILE A 237 -10.69 -21.18 20.62
C ILE A 237 -9.84 -20.54 21.73
N SER A 238 -10.24 -19.37 22.17
CA SER A 238 -9.52 -18.56 23.16
C SER A 238 -9.90 -18.94 24.58
N ARG A 239 -11.19 -19.13 24.84
CA ARG A 239 -11.77 -19.36 26.16
C ARG A 239 -12.90 -20.37 26.08
N ILE A 240 -13.14 -21.02 27.20
CA ILE A 240 -14.26 -21.93 27.44
C ILE A 240 -14.90 -21.60 28.78
N ARG A 241 -16.21 -21.76 28.86
CA ARG A 241 -16.98 -21.75 30.08
C ARG A 241 -17.82 -23.03 30.10
N HIS A 242 -17.54 -23.91 31.04
CA HIS A 242 -18.31 -25.16 31.19
C HIS A 242 -19.70 -24.87 31.76
N CYS A 243 -20.69 -25.66 31.31
CA CYS A 243 -22.06 -25.50 31.75
C CYS A 243 -22.27 -26.14 33.13
N ASP A 244 -21.54 -27.21 33.46
CA ASP A 244 -21.62 -27.95 34.69
C ASP A 244 -20.65 -27.41 35.73
N GLY A 245 -21.16 -26.79 36.84
CA GLY A 245 -20.38 -26.32 37.98
C GLY A 245 -20.22 -24.82 38.08
N ASP A 246 -19.13 -24.44 38.70
CA ASP A 246 -18.74 -23.02 38.86
C ASP A 246 -18.45 -22.43 37.45
N ARG A 247 -19.31 -21.54 36.95
CA ARG A 247 -19.21 -20.95 35.59
C ARG A 247 -17.93 -20.12 35.40
N GLN A 248 -16.79 -20.73 35.71
CA GLN A 248 -15.48 -20.07 35.56
C GLN A 248 -15.03 -20.10 34.10
N THR A 249 -14.48 -18.97 33.67
CA THR A 249 -13.91 -18.86 32.31
C THR A 249 -12.48 -19.36 32.33
N GLU A 250 -12.18 -20.38 31.54
CA GLU A 250 -10.83 -20.96 31.42
C GLU A 250 -10.21 -20.69 30.05
N LEU A 251 -8.88 -20.74 29.99
CA LEU A 251 -8.13 -20.72 28.73
C LEU A 251 -8.12 -22.12 28.12
N VAL A 252 -8.52 -22.23 26.87
CA VAL A 252 -8.47 -23.50 26.14
C VAL A 252 -7.02 -23.89 25.88
N ASN A 253 -6.64 -25.09 26.25
CA ASN A 253 -5.32 -25.70 26.01
C ASN A 253 -5.46 -26.98 25.14
N SER A 254 -4.35 -27.68 24.89
CA SER A 254 -4.34 -28.87 24.04
C SER A 254 -5.05 -30.09 24.67
N THR A 255 -5.29 -30.07 25.96
CA THR A 255 -5.92 -31.15 26.74
C THR A 255 -7.31 -30.77 27.21
N THR A 256 -7.81 -29.57 26.92
CA THR A 256 -9.18 -29.17 27.24
C THR A 256 -10.17 -30.04 26.47
N VAL A 257 -11.06 -30.66 27.20
CA VAL A 257 -12.15 -31.48 26.67
C VAL A 257 -13.39 -30.60 26.56
N PHE A 258 -14.12 -30.74 25.46
CA PHE A 258 -15.34 -29.97 25.19
C PHE A 258 -16.58 -30.85 25.45
N HIS A 259 -17.60 -30.25 26.03
CA HIS A 259 -18.87 -30.85 26.32
C HIS A 259 -20.04 -30.10 25.67
N ILE A 260 -21.16 -30.78 25.47
CA ILE A 260 -22.38 -30.15 24.98
C ILE A 260 -22.82 -29.10 25.99
N HIS A 261 -23.34 -27.96 25.48
CA HIS A 261 -23.71 -26.74 26.19
C HIS A 261 -22.55 -25.91 26.73
N ASP A 262 -21.29 -26.32 26.52
CA ASP A 262 -20.16 -25.41 26.80
C ASP A 262 -20.21 -24.15 25.94
N GLU A 263 -19.93 -23.01 26.55
CA GLU A 263 -19.80 -21.75 25.85
C GLU A 263 -18.32 -21.52 25.47
N ILE A 264 -18.07 -21.27 24.21
CA ILE A 264 -16.70 -21.06 23.69
C ILE A 264 -16.54 -19.71 23.01
N LEU A 265 -15.39 -19.05 23.22
CA LEU A 265 -14.99 -17.85 22.49
C LEU A 265 -14.04 -18.24 21.35
N VAL A 266 -14.54 -18.19 20.15
CA VAL A 266 -13.82 -18.54 18.93
C VAL A 266 -13.33 -17.27 18.23
N ILE A 267 -12.08 -17.28 17.80
CA ILE A 267 -11.46 -16.23 16.99
C ILE A 267 -11.28 -16.79 15.58
N ALA A 268 -11.97 -16.23 14.60
CA ALA A 268 -11.96 -16.72 13.24
C ALA A 268 -12.06 -15.60 12.21
N ASN A 269 -11.71 -15.91 10.96
CA ASN A 269 -12.03 -15.04 9.84
C ASN A 269 -13.55 -15.02 9.62
N PRO A 270 -14.15 -13.88 9.32
CA PRO A 270 -15.60 -13.79 9.07
C PRO A 270 -16.11 -14.75 8.00
N ILE A 271 -15.33 -15.05 6.97
CA ILE A 271 -15.67 -16.03 5.91
C ILE A 271 -15.91 -17.42 6.48
N ASP A 272 -15.22 -17.79 7.56
CA ASP A 272 -15.28 -19.10 8.18
C ASP A 272 -16.31 -19.16 9.32
N VAL A 273 -16.83 -18.01 9.77
CA VAL A 273 -17.75 -17.91 10.92
C VAL A 273 -19.00 -18.77 10.74
N GLU A 274 -19.63 -18.70 9.57
CA GLU A 274 -20.86 -19.47 9.31
C GLU A 274 -20.58 -20.98 9.37
N ALA A 275 -19.53 -21.46 8.71
CA ALA A 275 -19.13 -22.87 8.72
C ALA A 275 -18.76 -23.34 10.13
N ILE A 276 -18.05 -22.49 10.90
CA ILE A 276 -17.67 -22.78 12.28
C ILE A 276 -18.92 -22.80 13.18
N THR A 277 -19.86 -21.87 12.99
CA THR A 277 -21.11 -21.81 13.74
C THR A 277 -21.97 -23.05 13.47
N VAL A 278 -22.11 -23.44 12.20
CA VAL A 278 -22.85 -24.65 11.83
C VAL A 278 -22.21 -25.91 12.45
N PHE A 279 -20.89 -25.96 12.52
CA PHE A 279 -20.18 -27.11 13.09
C PHE A 279 -20.31 -27.19 14.61
N PHE A 280 -20.12 -26.09 15.35
CA PHE A 280 -20.13 -26.10 16.82
C PHE A 280 -21.56 -26.05 17.41
N GLY A 281 -22.44 -25.23 16.81
CA GLY A 281 -23.81 -25.08 17.29
C GLY A 281 -24.38 -23.69 17.10
N LYS A 282 -24.82 -23.04 18.18
CA LYS A 282 -25.55 -21.77 18.13
C LYS A 282 -24.70 -20.59 18.58
N GLN A 283 -24.78 -19.47 17.85
CA GLN A 283 -24.19 -18.21 18.32
C GLN A 283 -24.98 -17.68 19.51
N VAL A 284 -24.28 -17.33 20.57
CA VAL A 284 -24.80 -16.80 21.83
C VAL A 284 -24.14 -15.48 22.16
N ASN A 285 -24.85 -14.64 22.93
CA ASN A 285 -24.29 -13.39 23.40
C ASN A 285 -23.82 -13.58 24.84
N VAL A 286 -22.54 -13.84 25.02
CA VAL A 286 -21.91 -14.07 26.32
C VAL A 286 -21.02 -12.89 26.65
N GLU A 287 -21.28 -12.25 27.77
CA GLU A 287 -20.31 -11.32 28.36
C GLU A 287 -19.16 -12.13 28.99
N TRP A 288 -18.02 -12.10 28.30
CA TRP A 288 -16.79 -12.71 28.81
C TRP A 288 -16.16 -11.77 29.84
N ASP A 289 -16.69 -11.83 31.07
CA ASP A 289 -16.35 -10.93 32.14
C ASP A 289 -14.84 -10.86 32.37
N PHE A 290 -14.32 -9.63 32.32
CA PHE A 290 -12.98 -9.25 32.77
C PHE A 290 -12.91 -9.13 34.32
N GLN A 291 -14.01 -9.44 35.03
CA GLN A 291 -14.08 -9.26 36.50
C GLN A 291 -13.31 -10.33 37.28
N ASN A 292 -12.99 -11.47 36.69
CA ASN A 292 -12.02 -12.38 37.29
C ASN A 292 -10.61 -11.80 37.02
N LYS A 293 -10.00 -11.18 38.03
CA LYS A 293 -8.63 -10.61 38.04
C LYS A 293 -7.52 -11.57 37.58
N GLN A 294 -7.84 -12.79 37.16
CA GLN A 294 -6.89 -13.81 36.78
C GLN A 294 -6.45 -13.77 35.31
N LEU A 295 -7.27 -13.25 34.37
CA LEU A 295 -6.95 -13.25 32.95
C LEU A 295 -6.89 -11.83 32.38
N ILE A 296 -5.71 -11.43 31.93
CA ILE A 296 -5.49 -10.15 31.24
C ILE A 296 -5.25 -10.37 29.74
N SER A 297 -5.57 -9.35 28.95
CA SER A 297 -5.27 -9.30 27.51
C SER A 297 -4.31 -8.15 27.24
N ARG A 298 -3.17 -8.44 26.60
CA ARG A 298 -2.16 -7.43 26.27
C ARG A 298 -1.74 -7.55 24.80
N LYS A 299 -1.49 -6.41 24.17
CA LYS A 299 -0.86 -6.36 22.84
C LYS A 299 0.65 -6.26 23.03
N ILE A 300 1.39 -7.21 22.48
CA ILE A 300 2.86 -7.29 22.58
C ILE A 300 3.45 -7.18 21.19
N LEU A 301 4.50 -6.38 21.05
CA LEU A 301 5.23 -6.16 19.83
C LEU A 301 6.39 -7.15 19.70
N ILE A 302 6.50 -7.85 18.58
CA ILE A 302 7.62 -8.76 18.31
C ILE A 302 8.86 -7.93 17.97
N THR A 303 9.86 -7.96 18.87
CA THR A 303 11.08 -7.16 18.72
C THR A 303 12.37 -7.96 18.78
N LYS A 304 12.29 -9.28 18.99
CA LYS A 304 13.45 -10.16 18.98
C LYS A 304 13.71 -10.72 17.57
N PRO A 305 14.90 -10.48 16.98
CA PRO A 305 15.26 -10.98 15.65
C PRO A 305 15.17 -12.50 15.51
N GLU A 306 15.47 -13.21 16.62
CA GLU A 306 15.49 -14.69 16.69
C GLU A 306 14.10 -15.32 16.44
N LEU A 307 13.04 -14.53 16.55
CA LEU A 307 11.65 -14.98 16.36
C LEU A 307 11.17 -14.80 14.93
N ASN A 308 11.91 -14.05 14.12
CA ASN A 308 11.55 -13.81 12.74
C ASN A 308 11.55 -15.12 11.93
N GLY A 309 10.41 -15.45 11.33
CA GLY A 309 10.20 -16.69 10.59
C GLY A 309 9.85 -17.93 11.45
N LYS A 310 9.89 -17.85 12.79
CA LYS A 310 9.42 -18.96 13.64
C LYS A 310 7.91 -19.06 13.63
N THR A 311 7.39 -20.28 13.64
CA THR A 311 5.94 -20.54 13.76
C THR A 311 5.48 -20.39 15.20
N LEU A 312 4.19 -20.07 15.39
CA LEU A 312 3.59 -20.03 16.73
C LEU A 312 3.68 -21.37 17.46
N ALA A 313 3.60 -22.50 16.73
CA ALA A 313 3.78 -23.82 17.30
C ALA A 313 5.18 -24.04 17.90
N GLN A 314 6.23 -23.50 17.24
CA GLN A 314 7.61 -23.62 17.72
C GLN A 314 7.86 -22.84 19.02
N LEU A 315 7.11 -21.77 19.27
CA LEU A 315 7.25 -20.97 20.49
C LEU A 315 6.64 -21.64 21.72
N LYS A 316 5.69 -22.56 21.55
CA LYS A 316 5.01 -23.30 22.61
C LYS A 316 4.53 -22.42 23.79
N ILE A 317 4.16 -21.14 23.50
CA ILE A 317 3.80 -20.14 24.52
C ILE A 317 2.65 -20.63 25.39
N ARG A 318 1.65 -21.28 24.78
CA ARG A 318 0.49 -21.84 25.48
C ARG A 318 0.90 -22.93 26.46
N ASN A 319 1.75 -23.86 26.04
CA ASN A 319 2.15 -25.01 26.87
C ASN A 319 3.17 -24.65 27.96
N ASN A 320 4.09 -23.72 27.65
CA ASN A 320 5.19 -23.39 28.58
C ASN A 320 4.80 -22.31 29.59
N PHE A 321 3.85 -21.43 29.24
CA PHE A 321 3.56 -20.25 30.06
C PHE A 321 2.08 -20.06 30.39
N GLY A 322 1.18 -20.90 29.86
CA GLY A 322 -0.25 -20.76 30.10
C GLY A 322 -0.87 -19.50 29.47
N ALA A 323 -0.23 -18.91 28.45
CA ALA A 323 -0.74 -17.77 27.73
C ALA A 323 -1.09 -18.14 26.28
N SER A 324 -2.20 -17.63 25.75
CA SER A 324 -2.64 -17.91 24.40
C SER A 324 -2.52 -16.69 23.51
N ILE A 325 -1.85 -16.85 22.36
CA ILE A 325 -1.88 -15.85 21.29
C ILE A 325 -3.17 -16.06 20.49
N THR A 326 -4.00 -15.03 20.39
CA THR A 326 -5.32 -15.09 19.77
C THR A 326 -5.34 -14.49 18.37
N ARG A 327 -4.57 -13.44 18.13
CA ARG A 327 -4.43 -12.82 16.82
C ARG A 327 -3.07 -12.16 16.67
N VAL A 328 -2.65 -11.98 15.42
CA VAL A 328 -1.42 -11.29 15.04
C VAL A 328 -1.78 -10.16 14.09
N ASN A 329 -1.49 -8.91 14.47
CA ASN A 329 -1.63 -7.77 13.58
C ASN A 329 -0.29 -7.53 12.86
N ARG A 330 -0.32 -7.61 11.55
CA ARG A 330 0.82 -7.37 10.65
C ARG A 330 0.50 -6.25 9.69
N SER A 331 1.20 -5.14 9.80
CA SER A 331 1.00 -3.97 8.92
C SER A 331 -0.46 -3.52 8.82
N GLY A 332 -1.20 -3.56 9.95
CA GLY A 332 -2.61 -3.18 10.02
C GLY A 332 -3.61 -4.30 9.74
N VAL A 333 -3.17 -5.46 9.24
CA VAL A 333 -4.05 -6.61 8.97
C VAL A 333 -4.03 -7.58 10.15
N ASP A 334 -5.21 -7.92 10.68
CA ASP A 334 -5.36 -8.95 11.72
C ASP A 334 -5.39 -10.35 11.10
N LEU A 335 -4.53 -11.24 11.59
CA LEU A 335 -4.39 -12.62 11.17
C LEU A 335 -4.81 -13.55 12.32
N VAL A 336 -5.45 -14.68 12.00
CA VAL A 336 -5.72 -15.75 12.97
C VAL A 336 -4.39 -16.35 13.43
N ALA A 337 -4.21 -16.48 14.76
CA ALA A 337 -2.99 -17.02 15.34
C ALA A 337 -2.93 -18.55 15.23
N THR A 338 -2.91 -19.07 14.00
CA THR A 338 -2.80 -20.51 13.75
C THR A 338 -1.40 -21.03 14.13
N PRO A 339 -1.25 -22.31 14.50
CA PRO A 339 0.04 -22.90 14.87
C PRO A 339 1.13 -22.73 13.81
N ASN A 340 0.75 -22.75 12.53
CA ASN A 340 1.66 -22.65 11.39
C ASN A 340 1.97 -21.20 10.97
N LEU A 341 1.33 -20.20 11.61
CA LEU A 341 1.60 -18.81 11.31
C LEU A 341 3.02 -18.45 11.73
N GLN A 342 3.82 -18.00 10.76
CA GLN A 342 5.18 -17.51 11.00
C GLN A 342 5.13 -16.07 11.51
N LEU A 343 5.82 -15.80 12.62
CA LEU A 343 5.98 -14.46 13.16
C LEU A 343 7.01 -13.64 12.38
N GLN A 344 6.78 -12.35 12.34
CA GLN A 344 7.72 -11.38 11.76
C GLN A 344 8.05 -10.31 12.80
N MET A 345 9.25 -9.75 12.70
CA MET A 345 9.57 -8.54 13.47
C MET A 345 8.56 -7.44 13.15
N GLY A 346 8.10 -6.74 14.19
CA GLY A 346 7.08 -5.71 14.05
C GLY A 346 5.63 -6.20 14.09
N ASP A 347 5.39 -7.51 14.10
CA ASP A 347 4.06 -8.05 14.37
C ASP A 347 3.59 -7.63 15.76
N ARG A 348 2.31 -7.26 15.87
CA ARG A 348 1.64 -7.03 17.16
C ARG A 348 0.76 -8.21 17.49
N VAL A 349 1.16 -8.99 18.49
CA VAL A 349 0.39 -10.16 18.93
C VAL A 349 -0.53 -9.80 20.07
N LYS A 350 -1.79 -10.26 20.02
CA LYS A 350 -2.72 -10.16 21.16
C LYS A 350 -2.63 -11.45 21.97
N ILE A 351 -2.15 -11.30 23.21
CA ILE A 351 -1.96 -12.42 24.14
C ILE A 351 -2.98 -12.32 25.27
N VAL A 352 -3.51 -13.47 25.68
CA VAL A 352 -4.43 -13.64 26.81
C VAL A 352 -3.84 -14.66 27.77
N GLY A 353 -3.81 -14.36 29.06
CA GLY A 353 -3.28 -15.21 30.11
C GLY A 353 -3.29 -14.54 31.47
N SER A 354 -2.78 -15.24 32.51
CA SER A 354 -2.52 -14.61 33.78
C SER A 354 -1.46 -13.50 33.64
N GLU A 355 -1.41 -12.57 34.56
CA GLU A 355 -0.46 -11.45 34.50
C GLU A 355 0.99 -11.94 34.44
N LEU A 356 1.34 -12.97 35.22
CA LEU A 356 2.65 -13.61 35.18
C LEU A 356 2.94 -14.29 33.84
N ALA A 357 1.96 -15.00 33.29
CA ALA A 357 2.08 -15.67 32.01
C ALA A 357 2.31 -14.68 30.86
N VAL A 358 1.55 -13.58 30.86
CA VAL A 358 1.70 -12.50 29.86
C VAL A 358 3.05 -11.81 30.02
N ALA A 359 3.53 -11.54 31.24
CA ALA A 359 4.84 -10.95 31.49
C ALA A 359 6.00 -11.85 31.03
N HIS A 360 5.90 -13.17 31.23
CA HIS A 360 6.87 -14.13 30.70
C HIS A 360 6.86 -14.17 29.17
N ALA A 361 5.69 -14.20 28.56
CA ALA A 361 5.55 -14.13 27.11
C ALA A 361 6.16 -12.83 26.55
N GLU A 362 5.96 -11.70 27.22
CA GLU A 362 6.54 -10.41 26.85
C GLU A 362 8.08 -10.44 26.84
N LYS A 363 8.71 -11.06 27.85
CA LYS A 363 10.18 -11.23 27.88
C LYS A 363 10.69 -12.06 26.70
N ILE A 364 9.94 -13.08 26.27
CA ILE A 364 10.32 -13.93 25.13
C ILE A 364 10.12 -13.21 23.82
N LEU A 365 9.01 -12.52 23.66
CA LEU A 365 8.62 -11.83 22.41
C LEU A 365 9.36 -10.50 22.25
N GLY A 366 9.77 -9.87 23.34
CA GLY A 366 10.65 -8.70 23.39
C GLY A 366 9.96 -7.41 23.79
N ASN A 367 8.89 -6.98 23.14
CA ASN A 367 8.08 -5.76 23.41
C ASN A 367 8.88 -4.45 23.64
N SER A 368 10.10 -4.35 23.10
CA SER A 368 10.97 -3.20 23.28
C SER A 368 10.98 -2.31 22.04
N MET A 369 10.26 -1.18 22.07
CA MET A 369 10.29 -0.18 21.01
C MET A 369 11.72 0.28 20.69
N LYS A 370 12.60 0.39 21.70
CA LYS A 370 14.01 0.81 21.50
C LYS A 370 14.78 -0.13 20.57
N ARG A 371 14.50 -1.43 20.59
CA ARG A 371 15.17 -2.41 19.70
C ARG A 371 14.71 -2.29 18.25
N LEU A 372 13.49 -1.83 18.00
CA LEU A 372 12.98 -1.58 16.65
C LEU A 372 13.48 -0.25 16.05
N ASN A 373 14.01 0.64 16.90
CA ASN A 373 14.53 1.93 16.45
C ASN A 373 15.90 1.83 15.75
N HIS A 374 16.54 0.65 15.75
CA HIS A 374 17.76 0.42 14.97
C HIS A 374 17.38 -0.14 13.60
N PRO A 375 17.37 0.67 12.52
CA PRO A 375 17.06 0.20 11.19
C PRO A 375 18.16 -0.77 10.71
N ASN A 376 17.74 -1.92 10.17
CA ASN A 376 18.67 -2.80 9.49
C ASN A 376 18.80 -2.37 8.03
N LEU A 377 19.90 -1.74 7.67
CA LEU A 377 20.16 -1.24 6.33
C LEU A 377 20.59 -2.33 5.34
N ILE A 378 21.07 -3.49 5.84
CA ILE A 378 21.56 -4.58 4.98
C ILE A 378 20.49 -5.05 3.97
N PRO A 379 19.25 -5.39 4.37
CA PRO A 379 18.24 -5.81 3.41
C PRO A 379 17.84 -4.72 2.41
N ILE A 380 17.94 -3.44 2.82
CA ILE A 380 17.63 -2.31 1.94
C ILE A 380 18.67 -2.22 0.83
N PHE A 381 19.96 -2.10 1.17
CA PHE A 381 21.00 -1.93 0.17
C PHE A 381 21.25 -3.21 -0.65
N LEU A 382 21.16 -4.40 -0.04
CA LEU A 382 21.22 -5.67 -0.77
C LEU A 382 20.04 -5.79 -1.75
N GLY A 383 18.84 -5.42 -1.31
CA GLY A 383 17.66 -5.43 -2.16
C GLY A 383 17.73 -4.40 -3.30
N ILE A 384 18.28 -3.22 -3.05
CA ILE A 384 18.54 -2.22 -4.09
C ILE A 384 19.55 -2.78 -5.10
N ALA A 385 20.66 -3.37 -4.64
CA ALA A 385 21.65 -3.97 -5.52
C ALA A 385 21.06 -5.07 -6.41
N LEU A 386 20.28 -6.00 -5.82
CA LEU A 386 19.57 -7.03 -6.57
C LEU A 386 18.53 -6.43 -7.52
N GLY A 387 17.86 -5.35 -7.11
CA GLY A 387 16.91 -4.61 -7.93
C GLY A 387 17.58 -3.96 -9.15
N CYS A 388 18.73 -3.34 -8.96
CA CYS A 388 19.52 -2.76 -10.05
C CYS A 388 20.02 -3.85 -11.01
N ILE A 389 20.47 -4.99 -10.49
CA ILE A 389 20.90 -6.14 -11.34
C ILE A 389 19.70 -6.61 -12.18
N LEU A 390 18.55 -6.87 -11.55
CA LEU A 390 17.34 -7.31 -12.25
C LEU A 390 16.86 -6.26 -13.25
N GLY A 391 16.89 -4.98 -12.86
CA GLY A 391 16.47 -3.85 -13.71
C GLY A 391 17.36 -3.67 -14.94
N SER A 392 18.65 -3.92 -14.81
CA SER A 392 19.64 -3.81 -15.88
C SER A 392 19.76 -5.07 -16.75
N THR A 393 19.15 -6.20 -16.32
CA THR A 393 19.18 -7.45 -17.08
C THR A 393 18.36 -7.30 -18.36
N PRO A 394 18.97 -7.55 -19.55
CA PRO A 394 18.26 -7.49 -20.82
C PRO A 394 17.44 -8.75 -21.04
N PHE A 395 16.15 -8.60 -21.32
CA PHE A 395 15.23 -9.68 -21.70
C PHE A 395 14.97 -9.62 -23.20
N LEU A 396 15.25 -10.71 -23.91
CA LEU A 396 15.00 -10.83 -25.34
C LEU A 396 13.59 -11.42 -25.56
N PHE A 397 12.75 -10.69 -26.23
CA PHE A 397 11.41 -11.14 -26.61
C PHE A 397 11.35 -11.38 -28.13
N PRO A 398 10.77 -12.50 -28.59
CA PRO A 398 10.56 -12.73 -30.01
C PRO A 398 9.72 -11.60 -30.65
N GLY A 399 10.25 -11.00 -31.71
CA GLY A 399 9.54 -9.91 -32.42
C GLY A 399 9.85 -8.48 -31.96
N ILE A 400 10.65 -8.32 -30.89
CA ILE A 400 11.14 -7.00 -30.46
C ILE A 400 12.63 -6.91 -30.84
N PRO A 401 13.01 -5.91 -31.68
CA PRO A 401 14.40 -5.81 -32.20
C PRO A 401 15.45 -5.53 -31.13
N GLN A 402 15.05 -4.89 -30.03
CA GLN A 402 15.95 -4.51 -28.94
C GLN A 402 15.62 -5.24 -27.65
N PRO A 403 16.61 -5.57 -26.82
CA PRO A 403 16.38 -6.19 -25.52
C PRO A 403 15.64 -5.24 -24.57
N VAL A 404 14.55 -5.72 -24.00
CA VAL A 404 13.73 -4.95 -23.03
C VAL A 404 14.35 -5.10 -21.65
N LYS A 405 14.57 -3.99 -20.94
CA LYS A 405 15.02 -3.96 -19.56
C LYS A 405 13.88 -3.51 -18.66
N LEU A 406 13.84 -4.00 -17.42
CA LEU A 406 12.87 -3.51 -16.42
C LEU A 406 13.22 -2.09 -15.92
N GLY A 407 14.44 -1.64 -16.15
CA GLY A 407 14.94 -0.34 -15.74
C GLY A 407 15.12 -0.20 -14.22
N LEU A 408 15.66 0.94 -13.80
CA LEU A 408 15.92 1.27 -12.39
C LEU A 408 14.65 1.57 -11.58
N ALA A 409 13.50 1.70 -12.23
CA ALA A 409 12.20 1.78 -11.57
C ALA A 409 11.57 0.39 -11.36
N GLY A 410 11.54 -0.45 -12.42
CA GLY A 410 10.86 -1.75 -12.39
C GLY A 410 11.61 -2.81 -11.58
N GLY A 411 12.93 -2.94 -11.77
CA GLY A 411 13.74 -3.93 -11.06
C GLY A 411 13.67 -3.79 -9.53
N PRO A 412 14.01 -2.63 -8.95
CA PRO A 412 13.90 -2.40 -7.51
C PRO A 412 12.49 -2.56 -6.96
N LEU A 413 11.45 -2.19 -7.72
CA LEU A 413 10.05 -2.40 -7.31
C LEU A 413 9.73 -3.88 -7.14
N ILE A 414 10.04 -4.71 -8.15
CA ILE A 414 9.76 -6.14 -8.11
C ILE A 414 10.54 -6.82 -6.98
N VAL A 415 11.84 -6.54 -6.88
CA VAL A 415 12.69 -7.12 -5.84
C VAL A 415 12.21 -6.74 -4.45
N SER A 416 11.84 -5.49 -4.21
CA SER A 416 11.34 -5.03 -2.90
C SER A 416 10.01 -5.68 -2.53
N ILE A 417 9.08 -5.85 -3.47
CA ILE A 417 7.82 -6.59 -3.27
C ILE A 417 8.12 -8.05 -2.87
N LEU A 418 9.03 -8.73 -3.58
CA LEU A 418 9.40 -10.13 -3.30
C LEU A 418 10.11 -10.26 -1.95
N ILE A 419 11.08 -9.39 -1.65
CA ILE A 419 11.80 -9.39 -0.38
C ILE A 419 10.84 -9.11 0.78
N SER A 420 9.95 -8.14 0.63
CA SER A 420 8.96 -7.83 1.66
C SER A 420 8.02 -9.00 1.98
N ARG A 421 7.65 -9.77 0.96
CA ARG A 421 6.75 -10.92 1.11
C ARG A 421 7.46 -12.18 1.56
N PHE A 422 8.58 -12.52 0.93
CA PHE A 422 9.26 -13.80 1.11
C PHE A 422 10.49 -13.73 2.01
N GLY A 423 11.08 -12.54 2.19
CA GLY A 423 12.27 -12.33 3.03
C GLY A 423 12.16 -12.92 4.43
N PRO A 424 11.05 -12.74 5.16
CA PRO A 424 10.88 -13.34 6.49
C PRO A 424 10.97 -14.88 6.49
N HIS A 425 10.53 -15.54 5.41
CA HIS A 425 10.66 -17.00 5.25
C HIS A 425 12.13 -17.46 5.23
N TYR A 426 13.00 -16.64 4.64
CA TYR A 426 14.44 -16.89 4.57
C TYR A 426 15.22 -16.23 5.72
N LYS A 427 14.55 -15.88 6.82
CA LYS A 427 15.12 -15.21 8.00
C LYS A 427 15.76 -13.84 7.71
N LEU A 428 15.50 -13.25 6.56
CA LEU A 428 15.88 -11.88 6.28
C LEU A 428 15.02 -10.96 7.13
N ILE A 429 15.66 -10.14 7.96
CA ILE A 429 14.97 -9.14 8.76
C ILE A 429 14.65 -7.97 7.83
N THR A 430 13.50 -8.04 7.17
CA THR A 430 13.03 -6.98 6.28
C THR A 430 12.29 -5.88 7.01
N TYR A 431 12.16 -6.00 8.34
CA TYR A 431 11.48 -5.02 9.15
C TYR A 431 12.28 -3.71 9.18
N THR A 432 11.72 -2.71 8.56
CA THR A 432 12.06 -1.30 8.76
C THR A 432 10.90 -0.67 9.49
N THR A 433 11.14 0.20 10.48
CA THR A 433 10.02 0.91 11.11
C THR A 433 9.27 1.67 10.02
N ILE A 434 7.94 1.74 10.14
CA ILE A 434 7.11 2.48 9.17
C ILE A 434 7.67 3.89 8.97
N SER A 435 8.06 4.55 10.06
CA SER A 435 8.66 5.90 10.01
C SER A 435 9.97 5.94 9.23
N ALA A 436 10.87 4.95 9.38
CA ALA A 436 12.12 4.90 8.64
C ALA A 436 11.90 4.64 7.14
N ASN A 437 10.98 3.72 6.79
CA ASN A 437 10.64 3.48 5.39
C ASN A 437 9.98 4.71 4.74
N LEU A 438 9.07 5.39 5.45
CA LEU A 438 8.48 6.64 4.99
C LEU A 438 9.54 7.72 4.80
N MET A 439 10.51 7.83 5.70
CA MET A 439 11.59 8.81 5.58
C MET A 439 12.46 8.54 4.34
N VAL A 440 12.85 7.28 4.08
CA VAL A 440 13.61 6.91 2.87
C VAL A 440 12.79 7.21 1.61
N ARG A 441 11.49 6.90 1.63
CA ARG A 441 10.57 7.21 0.54
C ARG A 441 10.49 8.71 0.26
N GLU A 442 10.32 9.54 1.31
CA GLU A 442 10.21 11.00 1.17
C GLU A 442 11.53 11.64 0.70
N ILE A 443 12.67 11.15 1.17
CA ILE A 443 13.99 11.59 0.66
C ILE A 443 14.11 11.22 -0.81
N GLY A 444 13.81 9.97 -1.18
CA GLY A 444 13.91 9.50 -2.56
C GLY A 444 13.03 10.30 -3.52
N ILE A 445 11.74 10.49 -3.20
CA ILE A 445 10.82 11.24 -4.05
C ILE A 445 11.20 12.73 -4.13
N SER A 446 11.70 13.32 -3.04
CA SER A 446 12.10 14.72 -3.01
C SER A 446 13.32 14.97 -3.91
N LEU A 447 14.34 14.10 -3.83
CA LEU A 447 15.51 14.17 -4.71
C LEU A 447 15.09 13.98 -6.18
N PHE A 448 14.28 12.98 -6.46
CA PHE A 448 13.79 12.70 -7.81
C PHE A 448 13.03 13.89 -8.40
N LEU A 449 12.01 14.41 -7.69
CA LEU A 449 11.18 15.50 -8.18
C LEU A 449 11.95 16.82 -8.33
N ALA A 450 12.89 17.09 -7.41
CA ALA A 450 13.74 18.28 -7.51
C ALA A 450 14.62 18.23 -8.77
N CYS A 451 15.30 17.10 -9.02
CA CYS A 451 16.14 16.94 -10.19
C CYS A 451 15.34 16.95 -11.50
N VAL A 452 14.19 16.28 -11.52
CA VAL A 452 13.26 16.29 -12.67
C VAL A 452 12.77 17.71 -12.95
N GLY A 453 12.38 18.46 -11.91
CA GLY A 453 11.92 19.84 -12.04
C GLY A 453 12.99 20.77 -12.58
N LEU A 454 14.21 20.69 -12.02
CA LEU A 454 15.36 21.49 -12.49
C LEU A 454 15.70 21.20 -13.96
N GLY A 455 15.71 19.90 -14.36
CA GLY A 455 15.96 19.51 -15.74
C GLY A 455 14.87 19.97 -16.71
N ALA A 456 13.60 19.95 -16.28
CA ALA A 456 12.46 20.37 -17.08
C ALA A 456 12.26 21.90 -17.14
N GLY A 457 12.92 22.66 -16.27
CA GLY A 457 12.73 24.12 -16.17
C GLY A 457 13.17 24.90 -17.41
N LYS A 458 14.18 24.41 -18.11
CA LYS A 458 14.59 24.98 -19.39
C LYS A 458 13.50 24.72 -20.44
N GLY A 459 12.98 25.80 -21.03
CA GLY A 459 11.96 25.69 -22.09
C GLY A 459 10.53 25.47 -21.59
N PHE A 460 10.27 25.37 -20.28
CA PHE A 460 8.92 25.11 -19.75
C PHE A 460 7.87 26.11 -20.27
N ILE A 461 8.17 27.39 -20.16
CA ILE A 461 7.26 28.48 -20.60
C ILE A 461 7.11 28.45 -22.12
N GLU A 462 8.20 28.23 -22.86
CA GLU A 462 8.19 28.16 -24.32
C GLU A 462 7.32 26.99 -24.80
N THR A 463 7.46 25.81 -24.21
CA THR A 463 6.64 24.65 -24.53
C THR A 463 5.16 24.89 -24.21
N ILE A 464 4.83 25.49 -23.08
CA ILE A 464 3.41 25.77 -22.76
C ILE A 464 2.79 26.78 -23.74
N ILE A 465 3.53 27.82 -24.09
CA ILE A 465 2.98 28.91 -24.93
C ILE A 465 3.06 28.57 -26.42
N ASN A 466 4.21 28.07 -26.90
CA ASN A 466 4.49 27.92 -28.33
C ASN A 466 4.07 26.55 -28.87
N GLU A 467 4.13 25.48 -28.06
CA GLU A 467 3.78 24.12 -28.45
C GLU A 467 2.34 23.72 -28.04
N GLY A 468 1.56 24.68 -27.53
CA GLY A 468 0.17 24.42 -27.15
C GLY A 468 0.00 23.56 -25.90
N GLY A 469 0.97 23.60 -24.95
CA GLY A 469 0.95 22.83 -23.71
C GLY A 469 -0.31 23.04 -22.85
N TYR A 470 -1.04 24.14 -23.02
CA TYR A 470 -2.35 24.34 -22.39
C TYR A 470 -3.41 23.32 -22.85
N VAL A 471 -3.28 22.77 -24.06
CA VAL A 471 -4.19 21.70 -24.56
C VAL A 471 -3.92 20.38 -23.82
N TRP A 472 -2.69 20.16 -23.33
CA TRP A 472 -2.33 18.97 -22.57
C TRP A 472 -3.14 18.86 -21.26
N ILE A 473 -3.57 19.99 -20.71
CA ILE A 473 -4.49 20.03 -19.56
C ILE A 473 -5.81 19.33 -19.92
N ALA A 474 -6.36 19.61 -21.11
CA ALA A 474 -7.58 18.98 -21.56
C ALA A 474 -7.40 17.46 -21.81
N TYR A 475 -6.25 17.06 -22.38
CA TYR A 475 -5.93 15.63 -22.53
C TYR A 475 -5.80 14.93 -21.17
N GLY A 476 -5.12 15.57 -20.21
CA GLY A 476 -5.06 15.09 -18.84
C GLY A 476 -6.43 14.95 -18.19
N ALA A 477 -7.33 15.91 -18.42
CA ALA A 477 -8.72 15.84 -17.96
C ALA A 477 -9.46 14.63 -18.52
N ILE A 478 -9.37 14.40 -19.84
CA ILE A 478 -10.01 13.25 -20.49
C ILE A 478 -9.47 11.93 -19.92
N ILE A 479 -8.15 11.81 -19.76
CA ILE A 479 -7.48 10.62 -19.21
C ILE A 479 -7.87 10.37 -17.75
N THR A 480 -8.13 11.44 -16.97
CA THR A 480 -8.57 11.29 -15.57
C THR A 480 -10.07 10.98 -15.47
N LEU A 481 -10.92 11.84 -16.08
CA LEU A 481 -12.36 11.84 -15.83
C LEU A 481 -13.05 10.62 -16.50
N LEU A 482 -12.71 10.34 -17.75
CA LEU A 482 -13.44 9.35 -18.54
C LEU A 482 -13.33 7.92 -17.98
N PRO A 483 -12.12 7.41 -17.64
CA PRO A 483 -11.99 6.09 -17.02
C PRO A 483 -12.70 5.99 -15.67
N LEU A 484 -12.59 7.04 -14.83
CA LEU A 484 -13.19 7.04 -13.49
C LEU A 484 -14.72 7.04 -13.56
N LEU A 485 -15.32 7.82 -14.47
CA LEU A 485 -16.77 7.84 -14.64
C LEU A 485 -17.30 6.52 -15.21
N ILE A 486 -16.66 5.99 -16.25
CA ILE A 486 -17.08 4.72 -16.87
C ILE A 486 -17.01 3.58 -15.85
N VAL A 487 -15.85 3.40 -15.21
CA VAL A 487 -15.64 2.32 -14.25
C VAL A 487 -16.46 2.53 -12.99
N GLY A 488 -16.67 3.78 -12.55
CA GLY A 488 -17.55 4.13 -11.45
C GLY A 488 -19.00 3.69 -11.70
N ILE A 489 -19.53 3.94 -12.91
CA ILE A 489 -20.87 3.50 -13.31
C ILE A 489 -20.94 1.96 -13.37
N ILE A 490 -19.95 1.30 -13.98
CA ILE A 490 -19.88 -0.17 -14.03
C ILE A 490 -19.82 -0.76 -12.61
N GLY A 491 -18.96 -0.23 -11.74
CA GLY A 491 -18.83 -0.70 -10.37
C GLY A 491 -20.15 -0.61 -9.59
N ARG A 492 -20.94 0.44 -9.84
CA ARG A 492 -22.23 0.62 -9.17
C ARG A 492 -23.33 -0.27 -9.75
N TYR A 493 -23.53 -0.26 -11.07
CA TYR A 493 -24.68 -0.95 -11.69
C TYR A 493 -24.44 -2.43 -11.92
N VAL A 494 -23.23 -2.82 -12.34
CA VAL A 494 -22.90 -4.23 -12.66
C VAL A 494 -22.49 -4.99 -11.38
N TYR A 495 -21.55 -4.41 -10.63
CA TYR A 495 -21.01 -5.07 -9.43
C TYR A 495 -21.72 -4.70 -8.12
N LYS A 496 -22.68 -3.77 -8.18
CA LYS A 496 -23.51 -3.31 -7.06
C LYS A 496 -22.68 -2.88 -5.83
N LEU A 497 -21.50 -2.31 -6.07
CA LEU A 497 -20.63 -1.87 -4.98
C LEU A 497 -21.27 -0.69 -4.22
N ASN A 498 -21.05 -0.68 -2.91
CA ASN A 498 -21.34 0.48 -2.09
C ASN A 498 -20.53 1.69 -2.57
N TYR A 499 -21.13 2.88 -2.55
CA TYR A 499 -20.49 4.11 -3.04
C TYR A 499 -19.16 4.41 -2.34
N TYR A 500 -19.09 4.25 -1.01
CA TYR A 500 -17.87 4.54 -0.24
C TYR A 500 -16.73 3.58 -0.56
N THR A 501 -17.02 2.30 -0.75
CA THR A 501 -16.02 1.34 -1.25
C THR A 501 -15.57 1.70 -2.65
N LEU A 502 -16.50 2.07 -3.53
CA LEU A 502 -16.22 2.42 -4.93
C LEU A 502 -15.31 3.64 -5.04
N ILE A 503 -15.58 4.72 -4.30
CA ILE A 503 -14.70 5.91 -4.32
C ILE A 503 -13.30 5.62 -3.77
N GLY A 504 -13.17 4.72 -2.79
CA GLY A 504 -11.89 4.21 -2.33
C GLY A 504 -11.13 3.46 -3.43
N VAL A 505 -11.80 2.56 -4.16
CA VAL A 505 -11.24 1.83 -5.31
C VAL A 505 -10.78 2.80 -6.41
N LEU A 506 -11.59 3.77 -6.78
CA LEU A 506 -11.27 4.75 -7.83
C LEU A 506 -10.08 5.64 -7.43
N SER A 507 -10.04 6.10 -6.17
CA SER A 507 -8.90 6.85 -5.62
C SER A 507 -7.62 6.00 -5.60
N GLY A 508 -7.72 4.72 -5.26
CA GLY A 508 -6.61 3.77 -5.28
C GLY A 508 -6.14 3.44 -6.70
N ALA A 509 -7.07 3.31 -7.65
CA ALA A 509 -6.77 3.07 -9.07
C ALA A 509 -6.03 4.24 -9.73
N THR A 510 -6.21 5.47 -9.25
CA THR A 510 -5.45 6.65 -9.67
C THR A 510 -4.24 6.96 -8.79
N THR A 511 -3.94 6.11 -7.80
CA THR A 511 -2.85 6.32 -6.84
C THR A 511 -2.88 7.70 -6.16
N ASN A 512 -4.09 8.21 -5.84
CA ASN A 512 -4.35 9.59 -5.42
C ASN A 512 -4.67 9.71 -3.92
N PRO A 513 -3.69 10.00 -3.03
CA PRO A 513 -3.93 10.17 -1.60
C PRO A 513 -4.85 11.35 -1.23
N PRO A 514 -4.79 12.52 -1.89
CA PRO A 514 -5.76 13.59 -1.67
C PRO A 514 -7.21 13.17 -1.93
N ALA A 515 -7.47 12.38 -2.97
CA ALA A 515 -8.81 11.84 -3.23
C ALA A 515 -9.26 10.83 -2.16
N LEU A 516 -8.32 10.03 -1.62
CA LEU A 516 -8.62 9.17 -0.47
C LEU A 516 -8.95 9.98 0.78
N ALA A 517 -8.17 11.02 1.09
CA ALA A 517 -8.44 11.91 2.23
C ALA A 517 -9.84 12.52 2.11
N TYR A 518 -10.19 13.07 0.93
CA TYR A 518 -11.53 13.55 0.63
C TYR A 518 -12.60 12.47 0.82
N SER A 519 -12.34 11.24 0.34
CA SER A 519 -13.28 10.12 0.47
C SER A 519 -13.53 9.71 1.92
N ASN A 520 -12.48 9.74 2.77
CA ASN A 520 -12.59 9.46 4.20
C ASN A 520 -13.34 10.57 4.96
N ASP A 521 -13.23 11.83 4.53
CA ASP A 521 -13.94 12.95 5.14
C ASP A 521 -15.45 12.92 4.84
N LEU A 522 -15.90 12.14 3.85
CA LEU A 522 -17.32 12.01 3.50
C LEU A 522 -18.10 11.01 4.37
N THR A 523 -17.44 10.18 5.14
CA THR A 523 -18.06 9.11 5.93
C THR A 523 -17.25 8.82 7.20
N SER A 524 -17.94 8.30 8.22
CA SER A 524 -17.31 7.80 9.45
C SER A 524 -16.79 6.36 9.33
N CYS A 525 -17.11 5.65 8.24
CA CYS A 525 -16.70 4.25 8.05
C CYS A 525 -15.37 4.10 7.28
N ASP A 526 -14.67 2.99 7.51
CA ASP A 526 -13.37 2.70 6.89
C ASP A 526 -13.45 2.19 5.43
N ALA A 527 -14.65 2.15 4.82
CA ALA A 527 -14.86 1.58 3.49
C ALA A 527 -13.96 2.20 2.39
N PRO A 528 -13.78 3.55 2.32
CA PRO A 528 -12.89 4.13 1.33
C PRO A 528 -11.43 3.70 1.53
N ALA A 529 -10.96 3.70 2.78
CA ALA A 529 -9.58 3.31 3.11
C ALA A 529 -9.31 1.84 2.77
N VAL A 530 -10.27 0.94 3.03
CA VAL A 530 -10.18 -0.48 2.69
C VAL A 530 -10.19 -0.68 1.18
N GLY A 531 -11.10 -0.02 0.45
CA GLY A 531 -11.15 -0.06 -1.01
C GLY A 531 -9.84 0.39 -1.65
N TYR A 532 -9.31 1.52 -1.21
CA TYR A 532 -8.02 2.06 -1.64
C TYR A 532 -6.87 1.08 -1.38
N ALA A 533 -6.71 0.62 -0.14
CA ALA A 533 -5.62 -0.26 0.26
C ALA A 533 -5.63 -1.60 -0.49
N THR A 534 -6.81 -2.09 -0.88
CA THR A 534 -6.95 -3.35 -1.63
C THR A 534 -6.40 -3.24 -3.05
N VAL A 535 -6.61 -2.12 -3.73
CA VAL A 535 -6.26 -1.99 -5.15
C VAL A 535 -4.93 -1.28 -5.39
N TYR A 536 -4.50 -0.43 -4.46
CA TYR A 536 -3.29 0.38 -4.59
C TYR A 536 -2.02 -0.42 -4.95
N PRO A 537 -1.74 -1.60 -4.34
CA PRO A 537 -0.56 -2.38 -4.67
C PRO A 537 -0.48 -2.80 -6.13
N LEU A 538 -1.58 -3.33 -6.66
CA LEU A 538 -1.66 -3.79 -8.05
C LEU A 538 -1.60 -2.62 -9.03
N THR A 539 -2.35 -1.56 -8.75
CA THR A 539 -2.38 -0.39 -9.63
C THR A 539 -1.04 0.33 -9.69
N MET A 540 -0.34 0.44 -8.59
CA MET A 540 1.00 1.01 -8.56
C MET A 540 1.95 0.24 -9.48
N PHE A 541 1.95 -1.09 -9.39
CA PHE A 541 2.74 -1.97 -10.24
C PHE A 541 2.37 -1.82 -11.72
N LEU A 542 1.06 -1.89 -12.05
CA LEU A 542 0.58 -1.79 -13.42
C LEU A 542 0.90 -0.44 -14.07
N ARG A 543 0.81 0.66 -13.33
CA ARG A 543 1.10 1.99 -13.86
C ARG A 543 2.57 2.19 -14.17
N VAL A 544 3.47 1.67 -13.33
CA VAL A 544 4.91 1.66 -13.62
C VAL A 544 5.18 0.85 -14.90
N LEU A 545 4.61 -0.36 -14.96
CA LEU A 545 4.80 -1.25 -16.09
C LEU A 545 4.22 -0.69 -17.41
N THR A 546 3.00 -0.16 -17.37
CA THR A 546 2.36 0.40 -18.57
C THR A 546 3.06 1.65 -19.08
N ALA A 547 3.59 2.51 -18.20
CA ALA A 547 4.37 3.68 -18.60
C ALA A 547 5.66 3.27 -19.35
N GLN A 548 6.38 2.25 -18.85
CA GLN A 548 7.54 1.69 -19.55
C GLN A 548 7.18 1.07 -20.90
N ILE A 549 6.13 0.22 -20.93
CA ILE A 549 5.70 -0.46 -22.16
C ILE A 549 5.30 0.55 -23.25
N LEU A 550 4.59 1.62 -22.89
CA LEU A 550 4.19 2.64 -23.86
C LEU A 550 5.40 3.32 -24.50
N ILE A 551 6.43 3.66 -23.73
CA ILE A 551 7.67 4.22 -24.27
C ILE A 551 8.38 3.18 -25.14
N LEU A 552 8.59 1.96 -24.65
CA LEU A 552 9.32 0.93 -25.40
C LEU A 552 8.63 0.47 -26.69
N ALA A 553 7.31 0.58 -26.77
CA ALA A 553 6.54 0.12 -27.90
C ALA A 553 6.25 1.21 -28.94
N LEU A 554 6.21 2.49 -28.57
CA LEU A 554 5.70 3.58 -29.41
C LEU A 554 6.63 4.80 -29.50
N ALA A 555 7.72 4.88 -28.69
CA ALA A 555 8.69 5.97 -28.78
C ALA A 555 9.79 5.75 -29.82
#